data_0cae76355f6e3ddc441e954a89efd59e
#
_entry.id   0cae76355f6e3ddc441e954a89efd59e
#
_cell.length_a   1.000
_cell.length_b   1.000
_cell.length_c   1.000
_cell.angle_alpha   90.00
_cell.angle_beta   90.00
_cell.angle_gamma   90.00
#
_symmetry.space_group_name_H-M   'P 1'
#
loop_
_entity.id
_entity.type
_entity.pdbx_description
1 polymer ?
#
loop_
_entity_poly.entity_id
_entity_poly.type
_entity_poly.pdbx_seq_one_letter_code
_entity_poly.pdbx_strand_id
1 'polypeptide(L)'
;MNMNLQEGVALAEELNEALKAKSVKCDVVVGTPFIHLASVADAVDASRIGVAAQNCADKVSGAYTGEVSAAMVASTGAKYVILGHSERRAYYHETPEMLKEKVLLALANGLTPIFCIGEVLDERESGKHFEVVQSQIEASLFGLSADDFGRIVLAY
;
A
#
# COMPACT_ATOMS: atom_id res chain seq x y z
N MET A 1 4.61 7.04 -11.06
CA MET A 1 4.22 8.41 -11.48
C MET A 1 4.04 8.43 -13.00
N ASN A 2 2.90 8.00 -13.53
CA ASN A 2 2.74 7.84 -14.98
C ASN A 2 1.52 8.56 -15.57
N MET A 3 0.56 8.95 -14.75
CA MET A 3 -0.71 9.55 -15.19
C MET A 3 -1.02 10.81 -14.39
N ASN A 4 -1.65 11.79 -15.04
CA ASN A 4 -2.29 12.91 -14.35
C ASN A 4 -3.65 12.49 -13.77
N LEU A 5 -4.35 13.40 -13.09
CA LEU A 5 -5.62 13.09 -12.42
C LEU A 5 -6.69 12.59 -13.39
N GLN A 6 -6.86 13.28 -14.53
CA GLN A 6 -7.89 12.93 -15.52
C GLN A 6 -7.64 11.58 -16.15
N GLU A 7 -6.40 11.30 -16.53
CA GLU A 7 -5.98 10.01 -17.09
C GLU A 7 -6.17 8.86 -16.09
N GLY A 8 -5.82 9.09 -14.82
CA GLY A 8 -5.96 8.09 -13.77
C GLY A 8 -7.41 7.75 -13.45
N VAL A 9 -8.29 8.76 -13.41
CA VAL A 9 -9.74 8.56 -13.20
C VAL A 9 -10.34 7.84 -14.39
N ALA A 10 -10.03 8.25 -15.63
CA ALA A 10 -10.53 7.60 -16.83
C ALA A 10 -10.16 6.11 -16.89
N LEU A 11 -8.90 5.77 -16.56
CA LEU A 11 -8.48 4.36 -16.50
C LEU A 11 -9.24 3.58 -15.42
N ALA A 12 -9.49 4.18 -14.26
CA ALA A 12 -10.25 3.53 -13.20
C ALA A 12 -11.71 3.28 -13.61
N GLU A 13 -12.35 4.23 -14.29
CA GLU A 13 -13.69 4.08 -14.85
C GLU A 13 -13.76 2.98 -15.90
N GLU A 14 -12.80 2.93 -16.84
CA GLU A 14 -12.71 1.87 -17.84
C GLU A 14 -12.57 0.49 -17.21
N LEU A 15 -11.72 0.36 -16.18
CA LEU A 15 -11.55 -0.88 -15.43
C LEU A 15 -12.84 -1.28 -14.72
N ASN A 16 -13.50 -0.31 -14.08
CA ASN A 16 -14.77 -0.52 -13.37
C ASN A 16 -15.86 -1.05 -14.33
N GLU A 17 -16.00 -0.45 -15.51
CA GLU A 17 -16.94 -0.94 -16.54
C GLU A 17 -16.55 -2.33 -17.05
N ALA A 18 -15.26 -2.59 -17.31
CA ALA A 18 -14.81 -3.89 -17.78
C ALA A 18 -15.08 -5.02 -16.78
N LEU A 19 -15.07 -4.74 -15.49
CA LEU A 19 -15.32 -5.71 -14.42
C LEU A 19 -16.81 -5.96 -14.17
N LYS A 20 -17.72 -5.05 -14.56
CA LYS A 20 -19.17 -5.24 -14.37
C LYS A 20 -19.70 -6.52 -15.04
N ALA A 21 -19.17 -6.85 -16.20
CA ALA A 21 -19.58 -8.01 -16.99
C ALA A 21 -18.79 -9.28 -16.68
N LYS A 22 -17.85 -9.24 -15.72
CA LYS A 22 -16.95 -10.35 -15.40
C LYS A 22 -17.14 -10.85 -13.99
N SER A 23 -17.13 -12.18 -13.83
CA SER A 23 -16.97 -12.82 -12.54
C SER A 23 -15.48 -13.12 -12.35
N VAL A 24 -14.80 -12.31 -11.51
CA VAL A 24 -13.39 -12.54 -11.13
C VAL A 24 -13.32 -13.36 -9.85
N LYS A 25 -12.29 -14.21 -9.73
CA LYS A 25 -12.07 -15.07 -8.54
C LYS A 25 -10.95 -14.53 -7.64
N CYS A 26 -10.67 -13.25 -7.74
CA CYS A 26 -9.64 -12.57 -6.94
C CYS A 26 -10.12 -11.17 -6.57
N ASP A 27 -9.51 -10.60 -5.55
CA ASP A 27 -9.68 -9.19 -5.24
C ASP A 27 -8.90 -8.35 -6.26
N VAL A 28 -9.49 -7.24 -6.66
CA VAL A 28 -8.86 -6.26 -7.56
C VAL A 28 -8.62 -4.99 -6.78
N VAL A 29 -7.36 -4.54 -6.75
CA VAL A 29 -6.96 -3.31 -6.06
C VAL A 29 -6.15 -2.44 -7.00
N VAL A 30 -6.47 -1.15 -7.06
CA VAL A 30 -5.72 -0.16 -7.83
C VAL A 30 -4.91 0.73 -6.89
N GLY A 31 -3.57 0.78 -7.09
CA GLY A 31 -2.66 1.63 -6.31
C GLY A 31 -2.46 2.98 -6.98
N THR A 32 -2.94 4.06 -6.39
CA THR A 32 -2.92 5.40 -6.98
C THR A 32 -2.05 6.38 -6.21
N PRO A 33 -1.50 7.43 -6.88
CA PRO A 33 -0.92 8.57 -6.19
C PRO A 33 -1.94 9.25 -5.27
N PHE A 34 -1.46 9.95 -4.23
CA PHE A 34 -2.33 10.64 -3.27
C PHE A 34 -3.37 11.57 -3.92
N ILE A 35 -2.96 12.29 -4.97
CA ILE A 35 -3.83 13.25 -5.68
C ILE A 35 -5.01 12.59 -6.41
N HIS A 36 -4.99 11.28 -6.62
CA HIS A 36 -6.06 10.54 -7.30
C HIS A 36 -7.02 9.85 -6.32
N LEU A 37 -6.64 9.64 -5.05
CA LEU A 37 -7.33 8.73 -4.13
C LEU A 37 -8.82 8.99 -4.02
N ALA A 38 -9.23 10.20 -3.68
CA ALA A 38 -10.65 10.52 -3.50
C ALA A 38 -11.42 10.37 -4.82
N SER A 39 -10.88 10.92 -5.92
CA SER A 39 -11.56 10.86 -7.22
C SER A 39 -11.68 9.44 -7.76
N VAL A 40 -10.67 8.60 -7.56
CA VAL A 40 -10.74 7.18 -7.96
C VAL A 40 -11.68 6.39 -7.06
N ALA A 41 -11.66 6.65 -5.74
CA ALA A 41 -12.59 6.00 -4.81
C ALA A 41 -14.06 6.32 -5.14
N ASP A 42 -14.35 7.54 -5.59
CA ASP A 42 -15.69 7.94 -6.02
C ASP A 42 -16.08 7.36 -7.39
N ALA A 43 -15.11 7.10 -8.27
CA ALA A 43 -15.33 6.64 -9.64
C ALA A 43 -15.53 5.11 -9.76
N VAL A 44 -15.12 4.31 -8.77
CA VAL A 44 -15.17 2.86 -8.84
C VAL A 44 -16.23 2.26 -7.90
N ASP A 45 -16.76 1.10 -8.25
CA ASP A 45 -17.59 0.30 -7.37
C ASP A 45 -16.72 -0.39 -6.30
N ALA A 46 -16.78 0.12 -5.08
CA ALA A 46 -15.98 -0.37 -3.94
C ALA A 46 -16.25 -1.84 -3.58
N SER A 47 -17.35 -2.44 -4.07
CA SER A 47 -17.60 -3.88 -3.91
C SER A 47 -16.79 -4.76 -4.87
N ARG A 48 -16.14 -4.15 -5.88
CA ARG A 48 -15.39 -4.83 -6.95
C ARG A 48 -13.94 -4.42 -7.01
N ILE A 49 -13.66 -3.13 -6.74
CA ILE A 49 -12.33 -2.56 -6.86
C ILE A 49 -11.97 -1.85 -5.56
N GLY A 50 -10.96 -2.35 -4.88
CA GLY A 50 -10.31 -1.66 -3.77
C GLY A 50 -9.40 -0.54 -4.27
N VAL A 51 -9.28 0.55 -3.51
CA VAL A 51 -8.35 1.63 -3.79
C VAL A 51 -7.26 1.63 -2.74
N ALA A 52 -5.99 1.66 -3.18
CA ALA A 52 -4.80 1.69 -2.35
C ALA A 52 -4.05 3.02 -2.53
N ALA A 53 -3.64 3.63 -1.43
CA ALA A 53 -2.58 4.63 -1.48
C ALA A 53 -1.22 3.96 -1.73
N GLN A 54 -0.31 4.67 -2.40
CA GLN A 54 1.04 4.17 -2.67
C GLN A 54 2.01 4.36 -1.49
N ASN A 55 1.59 5.03 -0.42
CA ASN A 55 2.32 5.25 0.82
C ASN A 55 1.39 5.85 1.89
N CYS A 56 1.88 5.98 3.13
CA CYS A 56 1.40 6.91 4.15
C CYS A 56 2.57 7.34 5.05
N ALA A 57 2.37 8.39 5.85
CA ALA A 57 3.35 8.82 6.84
C ALA A 57 3.44 7.85 8.02
N ASP A 58 4.59 7.85 8.69
CA ASP A 58 4.85 7.17 9.98
C ASP A 58 4.49 8.04 11.19
N LYS A 59 3.65 9.05 10.98
CA LYS A 59 3.19 10.01 12.01
C LYS A 59 1.67 10.14 11.97
N VAL A 60 1.09 10.31 13.16
CA VAL A 60 -0.36 10.51 13.30
C VAL A 60 -0.77 11.89 12.76
N SER A 61 -0.05 12.92 13.16
CA SER A 61 -0.30 14.32 12.79
C SER A 61 0.91 15.17 13.17
N GLY A 62 0.94 16.43 12.77
CA GLY A 62 1.96 17.39 13.21
C GLY A 62 2.58 18.18 12.05
N ALA A 63 3.73 18.81 12.33
CA ALA A 63 4.48 19.65 11.39
C ALA A 63 5.35 18.82 10.43
N TYR A 64 4.71 18.07 9.56
CA TYR A 64 5.33 17.20 8.55
C TYR A 64 4.88 17.63 7.16
N THR A 65 5.31 18.81 6.74
CA THR A 65 4.89 19.44 5.48
C THR A 65 5.13 18.51 4.29
N GLY A 66 4.06 18.22 3.55
CA GLY A 66 4.09 17.34 2.37
C GLY A 66 3.70 15.89 2.65
N GLU A 67 3.64 15.46 3.92
CA GLU A 67 3.24 14.10 4.29
C GLU A 67 1.71 13.93 4.35
N VAL A 68 1.27 12.71 4.11
CA VAL A 68 -0.15 12.29 4.17
C VAL A 68 -0.28 11.17 5.21
N SER A 69 -1.02 11.43 6.29
CA SER A 69 -1.22 10.43 7.36
C SER A 69 -2.14 9.30 6.93
N ALA A 70 -2.09 8.17 7.66
CA ALA A 70 -3.00 7.05 7.44
C ALA A 70 -4.48 7.46 7.61
N ALA A 71 -4.79 8.36 8.54
CA ALA A 71 -6.13 8.90 8.73
C ALA A 71 -6.60 9.71 7.50
N MET A 72 -5.72 10.54 6.91
CA MET A 72 -6.01 11.27 5.67
C MET A 72 -6.27 10.31 4.52
N VAL A 73 -5.45 9.26 4.37
CA VAL A 73 -5.67 8.22 3.35
C VAL A 73 -7.04 7.55 3.55
N ALA A 74 -7.36 7.10 4.76
CA ALA A 74 -8.65 6.46 5.05
C ALA A 74 -9.84 7.38 4.74
N SER A 75 -9.71 8.69 4.98
CA SER A 75 -10.77 9.68 4.74
C SER A 75 -11.14 9.85 3.25
N THR A 76 -10.28 9.42 2.33
CA THR A 76 -10.55 9.47 0.88
C THR A 76 -11.44 8.32 0.37
N GLY A 77 -11.79 7.36 1.23
CA GLY A 77 -12.48 6.13 0.82
C GLY A 77 -11.54 4.97 0.45
N ALA A 78 -10.23 5.19 0.40
CA ALA A 78 -9.23 4.14 0.21
C ALA A 78 -9.33 3.10 1.33
N LYS A 79 -9.12 1.83 0.98
CA LYS A 79 -9.17 0.70 1.93
C LYS A 79 -7.81 0.04 2.12
N TYR A 80 -6.87 0.31 1.26
CA TYR A 80 -5.55 -0.29 1.24
C TYR A 80 -4.46 0.77 1.22
N VAL A 81 -3.27 0.38 1.64
CA VAL A 81 -2.05 1.19 1.50
C VAL A 81 -0.85 0.30 1.20
N ILE A 82 -0.07 0.65 0.19
CA ILE A 82 1.19 -0.03 -0.17
C ILE A 82 2.29 0.51 0.71
N LEU A 83 2.98 -0.38 1.43
CA LEU A 83 4.06 -0.03 2.35
C LEU A 83 5.31 -0.87 2.06
N GLY A 84 6.49 -0.30 2.23
CA GLY A 84 7.75 -1.01 2.09
C GLY A 84 8.16 -1.34 0.66
N HIS A 85 7.59 -0.67 -0.35
CA HIS A 85 7.99 -0.85 -1.75
C HIS A 85 9.50 -0.65 -1.91
N SER A 86 10.13 -1.45 -2.77
CA SER A 86 11.59 -1.44 -2.98
C SER A 86 12.14 -0.06 -3.33
N GLU A 87 11.43 0.71 -4.17
CA GLU A 87 11.81 2.09 -4.50
C GLU A 87 11.85 2.98 -3.27
N ARG A 88 10.89 2.83 -2.34
CA ARG A 88 10.86 3.66 -1.14
C ARG A 88 11.95 3.29 -0.14
N ARG A 89 12.28 2.01 -0.03
CA ARG A 89 13.44 1.55 0.74
C ARG A 89 14.75 2.11 0.15
N ALA A 90 14.91 2.06 -1.18
CA ALA A 90 16.12 2.48 -1.87
C ALA A 90 16.27 4.00 -1.97
N TYR A 91 15.21 4.72 -2.37
CA TYR A 91 15.31 6.14 -2.74
C TYR A 91 14.91 7.09 -1.60
N TYR A 92 14.06 6.63 -0.68
CA TYR A 92 13.56 7.44 0.44
C TYR A 92 14.04 6.92 1.79
N HIS A 93 14.94 5.91 1.79
CA HIS A 93 15.58 5.36 2.99
C HIS A 93 14.59 4.92 4.07
N GLU A 94 13.45 4.34 3.67
CA GLU A 94 12.48 3.79 4.63
C GLU A 94 13.08 2.62 5.40
N THR A 95 13.20 2.77 6.72
CA THR A 95 13.74 1.75 7.61
C THR A 95 12.66 0.77 8.09
N PRO A 96 13.02 -0.41 8.59
CA PRO A 96 12.07 -1.35 9.17
C PRO A 96 11.22 -0.73 10.30
N GLU A 97 11.82 0.14 11.14
CA GLU A 97 11.13 0.84 12.23
C GLU A 97 10.08 1.81 11.70
N MET A 98 10.42 2.62 10.68
CA MET A 98 9.45 3.49 10.02
C MET A 98 8.31 2.69 9.40
N LEU A 99 8.62 1.56 8.76
CA LEU A 99 7.62 0.70 8.14
C LEU A 99 6.71 0.03 9.16
N LYS A 100 7.24 -0.37 10.32
CA LYS A 100 6.45 -0.89 11.43
C LYS A 100 5.44 0.15 11.93
N GLU A 101 5.88 1.40 12.14
CA GLU A 101 4.99 2.50 12.55
C GLU A 101 3.90 2.75 11.49
N LYS A 102 4.25 2.76 10.21
CA LYS A 102 3.27 2.92 9.12
C LYS A 102 2.23 1.80 9.12
N VAL A 103 2.65 0.55 9.33
CA VAL A 103 1.75 -0.60 9.42
C VAL A 103 0.78 -0.44 10.59
N LEU A 104 1.28 -0.12 11.78
CA LEU A 104 0.45 0.09 12.97
C LEU A 104 -0.57 1.21 12.76
N LEU A 105 -0.14 2.34 12.18
CA LEU A 105 -1.02 3.48 11.90
C LEU A 105 -2.06 3.15 10.83
N ALA A 106 -1.69 2.40 9.81
CA ALA A 106 -2.62 1.94 8.78
C ALA A 106 -3.71 1.04 9.37
N LEU A 107 -3.32 0.03 10.15
CA LEU A 107 -4.24 -0.89 10.83
C LEU A 107 -5.18 -0.16 11.80
N ALA A 108 -4.65 0.79 12.58
CA ALA A 108 -5.41 1.61 13.52
C ALA A 108 -6.46 2.50 12.83
N ASN A 109 -6.25 2.86 11.56
CA ASN A 109 -7.18 3.66 10.75
C ASN A 109 -8.06 2.80 9.80
N GLY A 110 -8.09 1.49 10.00
CA GLY A 110 -8.94 0.58 9.22
C GLY A 110 -8.46 0.33 7.80
N LEU A 111 -7.22 0.68 7.48
CA LEU A 111 -6.59 0.34 6.21
C LEU A 111 -6.00 -1.07 6.26
N THR A 112 -6.01 -1.75 5.13
CA THR A 112 -5.30 -3.02 4.92
C THR A 112 -3.92 -2.73 4.31
N PRO A 113 -2.81 -2.94 5.03
CA PRO A 113 -1.48 -2.80 4.44
C PRO A 113 -1.21 -3.87 3.38
N ILE A 114 -0.74 -3.44 2.20
CA ILE A 114 -0.08 -4.31 1.21
C ILE A 114 1.42 -4.12 1.46
N PHE A 115 2.00 -5.03 2.25
CA PHE A 115 3.37 -4.91 2.71
C PHE A 115 4.33 -5.59 1.72
N CYS A 116 5.16 -4.77 1.08
CA CYS A 116 6.12 -5.24 0.07
C CYS A 116 7.39 -5.76 0.73
N ILE A 117 7.80 -6.95 0.29
CA ILE A 117 9.05 -7.62 0.66
C ILE A 117 9.75 -8.08 -0.61
N GLY A 118 11.04 -8.25 -0.55
CA GLY A 118 11.84 -8.76 -1.65
C GLY A 118 13.29 -8.30 -1.58
N GLU A 119 14.14 -9.08 -2.20
CA GLU A 119 15.57 -8.84 -2.34
C GLU A 119 15.90 -8.05 -3.61
N VAL A 120 17.10 -7.48 -3.65
CA VAL A 120 17.69 -6.93 -4.87
C VAL A 120 18.47 -8.02 -5.63
N LEU A 121 18.85 -7.73 -6.89
CA LEU A 121 19.51 -8.71 -7.77
C LEU A 121 20.77 -9.31 -7.13
N ASP A 122 21.65 -8.49 -6.58
CA ASP A 122 22.90 -8.94 -5.94
C ASP A 122 22.65 -9.88 -4.75
N GLU A 123 21.59 -9.63 -3.97
CA GLU A 123 21.18 -10.51 -2.87
C GLU A 123 20.64 -11.84 -3.39
N ARG A 124 19.89 -11.81 -4.50
CA ARG A 124 19.40 -13.00 -5.17
C ARG A 124 20.54 -13.85 -5.72
N GLU A 125 21.49 -13.25 -6.46
CA GLU A 125 22.64 -13.93 -7.06
C GLU A 125 23.61 -14.50 -6.01
N SER A 126 23.73 -13.81 -4.85
CA SER A 126 24.53 -14.30 -3.72
C SER A 126 23.82 -15.36 -2.86
N GLY A 127 22.57 -15.74 -3.18
CA GLY A 127 21.80 -16.74 -2.44
C GLY A 127 21.20 -16.25 -1.12
N LYS A 128 21.24 -14.94 -0.83
CA LYS A 128 20.77 -14.35 0.44
C LYS A 128 19.28 -13.99 0.47
N HIS A 129 18.54 -14.28 -0.58
CA HIS A 129 17.14 -13.85 -0.72
C HIS A 129 16.24 -14.33 0.43
N PHE A 130 16.42 -15.54 0.95
CA PHE A 130 15.65 -16.01 2.11
C PHE A 130 15.94 -15.21 3.37
N GLU A 131 17.22 -14.94 3.66
CA GLU A 131 17.63 -14.14 4.82
C GLU A 131 17.10 -12.72 4.75
N VAL A 132 17.14 -12.11 3.56
CA VAL A 132 16.64 -10.75 3.33
C VAL A 132 15.13 -10.69 3.55
N VAL A 133 14.36 -11.57 2.93
CA VAL A 133 12.91 -11.60 3.07
C VAL A 133 12.50 -11.89 4.52
N GLN A 134 13.14 -12.84 5.17
CA GLN A 134 12.91 -13.14 6.59
C GLN A 134 13.18 -11.91 7.46
N SER A 135 14.33 -11.27 7.30
CA SER A 135 14.70 -10.07 8.04
C SER A 135 13.71 -8.90 7.84
N GLN A 136 13.23 -8.68 6.62
CA GLN A 136 12.24 -7.64 6.33
C GLN A 136 10.91 -7.89 7.06
N ILE A 137 10.45 -9.15 7.10
CA ILE A 137 9.22 -9.54 7.81
C ILE A 137 9.43 -9.41 9.32
N GLU A 138 10.50 -9.99 9.85
CA GLU A 138 10.77 -9.99 11.30
C GLU A 138 10.90 -8.57 11.85
N ALA A 139 11.71 -7.73 11.21
CA ALA A 139 12.00 -6.39 11.71
C ALA A 139 10.77 -5.45 11.66
N SER A 140 9.88 -5.64 10.70
CA SER A 140 8.74 -4.73 10.50
C SER A 140 7.40 -5.26 11.04
N LEU A 141 7.19 -6.58 11.05
CA LEU A 141 5.87 -7.16 11.33
C LEU A 141 5.83 -8.01 12.60
N PHE A 142 6.97 -8.51 13.11
CA PHE A 142 6.96 -9.28 14.33
C PHE A 142 6.65 -8.39 15.55
N GLY A 143 5.79 -8.94 16.43
CA GLY A 143 5.21 -8.21 17.55
C GLY A 143 3.80 -7.67 17.30
N LEU A 144 3.28 -7.80 16.07
CA LEU A 144 1.85 -7.63 15.80
C LEU A 144 1.06 -8.79 16.43
N SER A 145 -0.20 -8.52 16.80
CA SER A 145 -1.13 -9.59 17.16
C SER A 145 -1.43 -10.50 15.96
N ALA A 146 -1.87 -11.73 16.20
CA ALA A 146 -2.27 -12.63 15.11
C ALA A 146 -3.42 -12.04 14.27
N ASP A 147 -4.35 -11.34 14.90
CA ASP A 147 -5.47 -10.67 14.25
C ASP A 147 -4.98 -9.54 13.34
N ASP A 148 -4.05 -8.70 13.81
CA ASP A 148 -3.48 -7.62 13.01
C ASP A 148 -2.64 -8.16 11.84
N PHE A 149 -1.84 -9.20 12.09
CA PHE A 149 -1.07 -9.85 11.03
C PHE A 149 -1.98 -10.46 9.96
N GLY A 150 -3.12 -11.05 10.36
CA GLY A 150 -4.12 -11.60 9.45
C GLY A 150 -4.80 -10.56 8.55
N ARG A 151 -4.65 -9.26 8.86
CA ARG A 151 -5.18 -8.13 8.07
C ARG A 151 -4.18 -7.55 7.07
N ILE A 152 -2.98 -8.13 6.96
CA ILE A 152 -1.91 -7.67 6.07
C ILE A 152 -1.85 -8.56 4.83
N VAL A 153 -1.67 -7.95 3.67
CA VAL A 153 -1.33 -8.65 2.43
C VAL A 153 0.19 -8.56 2.24
N LEU A 154 0.87 -9.70 2.14
CA LEU A 154 2.29 -9.73 1.79
C LEU A 154 2.43 -9.73 0.26
N ALA A 155 3.23 -8.81 -0.27
CA ALA A 155 3.53 -8.68 -1.69
C ALA A 155 5.02 -8.94 -1.95
N TYR A 156 5.32 -10.02 -2.69
CA TYR A 156 6.68 -10.43 -3.07
C TYR A 156 6.84 -10.41 -4.60
#